data_13be6bf5c7576c3058becba2ac7bb879
#
_entry.id   13be6bf5c7576c3058becba2ac7bb879
#
_cell.length_a   1.000
_cell.length_b   1.000
_cell.length_c   1.000
_cell.angle_alpha   90.00
_cell.angle_beta   90.00
_cell.angle_gamma   90.00
#
_symmetry.space_group_name_H-M   'P 1'
#
loop_
_entity.id
_entity.type
_entity.pdbx_description
1 polymer ?
#
loop_
_entity_poly.entity_id
_entity_poly.type
_entity_poly.pdbx_seq_one_letter_code
_entity_poly.pdbx_strand_id
1 'polypeptide(L)'
;LAPAWLLVSLGLDWKPNDVFNLYLSPATGRLTIVRDQELADQGAYGVDPAIYNEVTDSVGNVSIVKVTDGKMFRPEFGAMMSMKFQKDVVKNVNLKTRLDLFNNYTDKNKPNRKNIDVTWETAITLKVNKYISSTLLTTLLYDNDIPFIDREGNVFGPRLQFKQLFGLGFSVKLQ
;
A
#
# COMPACT_ATOMS: atom_id res chain seq x y z
N LEU A 1 -0.96 14.76 8.22
CA LEU A 1 -0.76 13.76 7.16
C LEU A 1 -0.22 12.48 7.80
N ALA A 2 -1.05 11.47 7.92
CA ALA A 2 -0.66 10.15 8.41
C ALA A 2 -1.64 9.10 7.87
N PRO A 3 -1.28 8.38 6.80
CA PRO A 3 -0.05 8.48 6.00
C PRO A 3 -0.15 9.46 4.82
N ALA A 4 1.02 9.81 4.24
CA ALA A 4 1.17 10.35 2.91
C ALA A 4 2.28 9.61 2.15
N TRP A 5 2.17 9.52 0.83
CA TRP A 5 3.17 8.87 -0.02
C TRP A 5 3.62 9.80 -1.13
N LEU A 6 4.94 9.89 -1.31
CA LEU A 6 5.56 10.52 -2.46
C LEU A 6 6.32 9.45 -3.25
N LEU A 7 6.05 9.40 -4.54
CA LEU A 7 6.69 8.46 -5.45
C LEU A 7 7.30 9.23 -6.61
N VAL A 8 8.59 8.99 -6.86
CA VAL A 8 9.34 9.55 -7.98
C VAL A 8 10.00 8.39 -8.72
N SER A 9 9.74 8.27 -10.02
CA SER A 9 10.24 7.14 -10.81
C SER A 9 10.74 7.57 -12.17
N LEU A 10 11.79 6.91 -12.65
CA LEU A 10 12.31 7.01 -13.99
C LEU A 10 12.17 5.66 -14.68
N GLY A 11 11.44 5.60 -15.81
CA GLY A 11 11.14 4.35 -16.45
C GLY A 11 10.60 4.48 -17.86
N LEU A 12 10.20 3.36 -18.43
CA LEU A 12 9.64 3.23 -19.77
C LEU A 12 8.13 2.96 -19.66
N ASP A 13 7.36 3.72 -20.39
CA ASP A 13 5.91 3.55 -20.51
C ASP A 13 5.58 2.97 -21.89
N TRP A 14 5.05 1.75 -21.89
CA TRP A 14 4.65 1.05 -23.10
C TRP A 14 3.13 0.92 -23.16
N LYS A 15 2.54 1.63 -24.10
CA LYS A 15 1.10 1.69 -24.33
C LYS A 15 0.78 1.26 -25.77
N PRO A 16 0.66 -0.07 -26.05
CA PRO A 16 0.39 -0.56 -27.40
C PRO A 16 -1.00 -0.21 -27.93
N ASN A 17 -1.95 0.04 -27.03
CA ASN A 17 -3.32 0.42 -27.34
C ASN A 17 -3.97 1.12 -26.15
N ASP A 18 -5.22 1.56 -26.29
CA ASP A 18 -5.94 2.26 -25.21
C ASP A 18 -6.45 1.35 -24.08
N VAL A 19 -6.33 0.03 -24.26
CA VAL A 19 -6.80 -0.97 -23.31
C VAL A 19 -5.72 -1.37 -22.30
N PHE A 20 -4.45 -1.37 -22.74
CA PHE A 20 -3.33 -1.88 -21.96
C PHE A 20 -2.20 -0.86 -21.85
N ASN A 21 -1.64 -0.75 -20.65
CA ASN A 21 -0.45 0.04 -20.38
C ASN A 21 0.47 -0.71 -19.43
N LEU A 22 1.75 -0.73 -19.71
CA LEU A 22 2.81 -1.30 -18.89
C LEU A 22 3.89 -0.24 -18.66
N TYR A 23 4.11 0.11 -17.39
CA TYR A 23 5.19 0.98 -16.95
C TYR A 23 6.24 0.16 -16.23
N LEU A 24 7.49 0.28 -16.63
CA LEU A 24 8.66 -0.38 -16.03
C LEU A 24 9.67 0.67 -15.59
N SER A 25 9.99 0.71 -14.32
CA SER A 25 10.98 1.62 -13.74
C SER A 25 12.04 0.86 -12.97
N PRO A 26 13.29 0.88 -13.39
CA PRO A 26 14.42 0.33 -12.63
C PRO A 26 14.86 1.26 -11.49
N ALA A 27 14.41 2.51 -11.51
CA ALA A 27 14.78 3.54 -10.54
C ALA A 27 13.55 4.28 -10.03
N THR A 28 13.04 3.84 -8.89
CA THR A 28 11.87 4.40 -8.21
C THR A 28 12.23 4.72 -6.77
N GLY A 29 12.07 5.98 -6.37
CA GLY A 29 12.08 6.42 -4.97
C GLY A 29 10.65 6.46 -4.43
N ARG A 30 10.41 5.82 -3.30
CA ARG A 30 9.15 5.84 -2.52
C ARG A 30 9.44 6.44 -1.16
N LEU A 31 8.69 7.45 -0.75
CA LEU A 31 8.78 8.06 0.57
C LEU A 31 7.42 7.93 1.24
N THR A 32 7.38 7.17 2.34
CA THR A 32 6.22 7.10 3.23
C THR A 32 6.42 8.13 4.34
N ILE A 33 5.36 8.93 4.61
CA ILE A 33 5.37 10.02 5.60
C ILE A 33 4.25 9.76 6.59
N VAL A 34 4.61 9.64 7.88
CA VAL A 34 3.68 9.42 9.00
C VAL A 34 3.90 10.54 9.99
N ARG A 35 3.20 11.68 9.83
CA ARG A 35 3.35 12.88 10.68
C ARG A 35 2.50 12.81 11.97
N ASP A 36 2.26 11.63 12.45
CA ASP A 36 1.64 11.34 13.73
C ASP A 36 2.63 10.52 14.54
N GLN A 37 3.08 11.06 15.69
CA GLN A 37 4.14 10.43 16.48
C GLN A 37 3.65 9.12 17.11
N GLU A 38 2.40 9.03 17.52
CA GLU A 38 1.85 7.81 18.11
C GLU A 38 1.83 6.66 17.10
N LEU A 39 1.38 6.93 15.87
CA LEU A 39 1.44 5.96 14.77
C LEU A 39 2.87 5.60 14.38
N ALA A 40 3.78 6.59 14.39
CA ALA A 40 5.19 6.37 14.10
C ALA A 40 5.85 5.50 15.17
N ASP A 41 5.55 5.74 16.45
CA ASP A 41 6.06 4.95 17.57
C ASP A 41 5.60 3.49 17.53
N GLN A 42 4.41 3.23 16.99
CA GLN A 42 3.88 1.90 16.74
C GLN A 42 4.47 1.22 15.50
N GLY A 43 5.28 1.92 14.69
CA GLY A 43 5.80 1.41 13.41
C GLY A 43 4.74 1.29 12.32
N ALA A 44 3.65 2.06 12.42
CA ALA A 44 2.58 2.04 11.43
C ALA A 44 3.10 2.37 10.02
N TYR A 45 2.53 1.73 9.00
CA TYR A 45 2.91 1.89 7.59
C TYR A 45 4.38 1.54 7.29
N GLY A 46 5.01 0.71 8.16
CA GLY A 46 6.36 0.20 7.99
C GLY A 46 7.48 1.19 8.33
N VAL A 47 7.19 2.31 8.98
CA VAL A 47 8.26 3.18 9.54
C VAL A 47 8.95 2.48 10.71
N ASP A 48 10.18 2.89 11.05
CA ASP A 48 10.89 2.32 12.19
C ASP A 48 10.16 2.70 13.49
N PRO A 49 9.75 1.72 14.33
CA PRO A 49 9.04 1.99 15.57
C PRO A 49 9.91 2.64 16.63
N ALA A 50 9.29 3.15 17.68
CA ALA A 50 9.97 3.62 18.87
C ALA A 50 10.70 2.46 19.59
N ILE A 51 11.81 2.79 20.22
CA ILE A 51 12.59 1.84 21.05
C ILE A 51 12.28 2.12 22.51
N TYR A 52 11.89 1.07 23.23
CA TYR A 52 11.60 1.09 24.65
C TYR A 52 12.58 0.21 25.39
N ASN A 53 13.10 0.66 26.54
CA ASN A 53 13.93 -0.12 27.44
C ASN A 53 13.22 -0.30 28.78
N GLU A 54 13.42 -1.47 29.38
CA GLU A 54 13.06 -1.71 30.76
C GLU A 54 14.13 -1.10 31.69
N VAL A 55 13.70 -0.23 32.60
CA VAL A 55 14.56 0.36 33.62
C VAL A 55 14.06 -0.10 34.98
N THR A 56 14.96 -0.75 35.75
CA THR A 56 14.66 -1.18 37.12
C THR A 56 15.21 -0.14 38.07
N ASP A 57 14.37 0.41 38.95
CA ASP A 57 14.82 1.32 40.01
C ASP A 57 15.56 0.61 41.15
N SER A 58 16.11 1.39 42.07
CA SER A 58 16.87 0.86 43.21
C SER A 58 16.01 0.06 44.20
N VAL A 59 14.69 0.06 44.06
CA VAL A 59 13.71 -0.63 44.89
C VAL A 59 13.17 -1.90 44.21
N GLY A 60 13.60 -2.16 42.92
CA GLY A 60 13.20 -3.33 42.17
C GLY A 60 11.95 -3.16 41.29
N ASN A 61 11.41 -1.93 41.16
CA ASN A 61 10.28 -1.68 40.26
C ASN A 61 10.77 -1.56 38.81
N VAL A 62 10.14 -2.29 37.90
CA VAL A 62 10.42 -2.24 36.47
C VAL A 62 9.51 -1.22 35.81
N SER A 63 10.08 -0.26 35.10
CA SER A 63 9.35 0.71 34.28
C SER A 63 9.83 0.64 32.83
N ILE A 64 8.90 0.81 31.88
CA ILE A 64 9.20 0.86 30.45
C ILE A 64 9.39 2.33 30.07
N VAL A 65 10.58 2.69 29.63
CA VAL A 65 10.94 4.06 29.24
C VAL A 65 11.21 4.10 27.74
N LYS A 66 10.58 5.04 27.04
CA LYS A 66 10.86 5.29 25.62
C LYS A 66 12.25 5.95 25.50
N VAL A 67 13.14 5.29 24.75
CA VAL A 67 14.54 5.74 24.53
C VAL A 67 14.70 6.48 23.20
N THR A 68 13.95 6.05 22.19
CA THR A 68 14.02 6.64 20.86
C THR A 68 12.62 6.72 20.27
N ASP A 69 12.29 7.88 19.71
CA ASP A 69 11.02 8.08 19.01
C ASP A 69 10.98 7.28 17.70
N GLY A 70 9.79 6.83 17.31
CA GLY A 70 9.53 6.23 16.02
C GLY A 70 9.81 7.23 14.89
N LYS A 71 10.30 6.71 13.76
CA LYS A 71 10.60 7.54 12.60
C LYS A 71 9.33 7.91 11.83
N MET A 72 9.20 9.19 11.51
CA MET A 72 8.07 9.70 10.71
C MET A 72 8.24 9.49 9.20
N PHE A 73 9.41 9.06 8.74
CA PHE A 73 9.76 8.94 7.33
C PHE A 73 10.40 7.59 7.03
N ARG A 74 9.93 6.97 5.96
CA ARG A 74 10.52 5.75 5.40
C ARG A 74 10.87 5.98 3.94
N PRO A 75 12.14 6.34 3.64
CA PRO A 75 12.63 6.39 2.27
C PRO A 75 12.97 4.99 1.77
N GLU A 76 12.59 4.67 0.54
CA GLU A 76 12.87 3.41 -0.14
C GLU A 76 13.29 3.71 -1.58
N PHE A 77 14.16 2.87 -2.13
CA PHE A 77 14.59 2.96 -3.51
C PHE A 77 14.62 1.57 -4.13
N GLY A 78 14.06 1.45 -5.36
CA GLY A 78 13.93 0.14 -5.97
C GLY A 78 13.44 0.14 -7.40
N ALA A 79 13.02 -1.03 -7.88
CA ALA A 79 12.34 -1.20 -9.14
C ALA A 79 10.82 -1.21 -8.95
N MET A 80 10.11 -0.71 -9.96
CA MET A 80 8.65 -0.72 -10.00
C MET A 80 8.16 -1.21 -11.36
N MET A 81 7.12 -2.05 -11.33
CA MET A 81 6.30 -2.38 -12.49
C MET A 81 4.85 -1.99 -12.20
N SER A 82 4.21 -1.28 -13.13
CA SER A 82 2.79 -0.95 -13.05
C SER A 82 2.10 -1.38 -14.33
N MET A 83 1.17 -2.31 -14.24
CA MET A 83 0.35 -2.78 -15.35
C MET A 83 -1.08 -2.31 -15.18
N LYS A 84 -1.67 -1.72 -16.20
CA LYS A 84 -3.06 -1.27 -16.23
C LYS A 84 -3.77 -1.90 -17.42
N PHE A 85 -4.97 -2.39 -17.16
CA PHE A 85 -5.86 -2.89 -18.19
C PHE A 85 -7.27 -2.33 -17.96
N GLN A 86 -7.88 -1.79 -19.01
CA GLN A 86 -9.26 -1.28 -18.95
C GLN A 86 -9.99 -1.57 -20.25
N LYS A 87 -11.12 -2.27 -20.15
CA LYS A 87 -11.93 -2.62 -21.33
C LYS A 87 -13.41 -2.82 -20.94
N ASP A 88 -14.30 -2.48 -21.85
CA ASP A 88 -15.66 -2.98 -21.81
C ASP A 88 -15.66 -4.44 -22.28
N VAL A 89 -15.75 -5.39 -21.34
CA VAL A 89 -15.62 -6.83 -21.62
C VAL A 89 -16.87 -7.42 -22.26
N VAL A 90 -18.04 -6.88 -21.87
CA VAL A 90 -19.32 -7.12 -22.50
C VAL A 90 -20.15 -5.84 -22.42
N LYS A 91 -21.32 -5.81 -23.12
CA LYS A 91 -22.23 -4.66 -23.07
C LYS A 91 -22.56 -4.29 -21.62
N ASN A 92 -22.37 -3.03 -21.25
CA ASN A 92 -22.62 -2.47 -19.93
C ASN A 92 -21.70 -2.97 -18.80
N VAL A 93 -20.62 -3.69 -19.10
CA VAL A 93 -19.65 -4.17 -18.09
C VAL A 93 -18.26 -3.67 -18.43
N ASN A 94 -17.77 -2.73 -17.62
CA ASN A 94 -16.39 -2.23 -17.71
C ASN A 94 -15.52 -2.93 -16.66
N LEU A 95 -14.41 -3.51 -17.09
CA LEU A 95 -13.35 -4.05 -16.24
C LEU A 95 -12.16 -3.11 -16.28
N LYS A 96 -11.73 -2.66 -15.09
CA LYS A 96 -10.49 -1.93 -14.90
C LYS A 96 -9.65 -2.65 -13.86
N THR A 97 -8.42 -3.00 -14.20
CA THR A 97 -7.49 -3.63 -13.25
C THR A 97 -6.13 -2.96 -13.32
N ARG A 98 -5.47 -2.90 -12.16
CA ARG A 98 -4.11 -2.35 -12.00
C ARG A 98 -3.33 -3.27 -11.09
N LEU A 99 -2.15 -3.69 -11.55
CA LEU A 99 -1.18 -4.45 -10.78
C LEU A 99 0.09 -3.62 -10.66
N ASP A 100 0.45 -3.28 -9.43
CA ASP A 100 1.71 -2.63 -9.09
C ASP A 100 2.60 -3.61 -8.34
N LEU A 101 3.84 -3.75 -8.78
CA LEU A 101 4.89 -4.52 -8.13
C LEU A 101 6.02 -3.58 -7.77
N PHE A 102 6.54 -3.68 -6.55
CA PHE A 102 7.70 -2.92 -6.11
C PHE A 102 8.71 -3.84 -5.42
N ASN A 103 9.98 -3.67 -5.78
CA ASN A 103 11.07 -4.38 -5.13
C ASN A 103 12.04 -3.37 -4.51
N ASN A 104 12.22 -3.43 -3.19
CA ASN A 104 13.04 -2.49 -2.43
C ASN A 104 14.52 -2.91 -2.42
N TYR A 105 15.38 -2.22 -3.15
CA TYR A 105 16.84 -2.46 -3.17
C TYR A 105 17.53 -2.03 -1.88
N THR A 106 16.94 -1.07 -1.15
CA THR A 106 17.52 -0.43 0.02
C THR A 106 17.02 -0.99 1.33
N ASP A 107 16.29 -2.11 1.30
CA ASP A 107 15.84 -2.77 2.52
C ASP A 107 17.02 -3.01 3.48
N LYS A 108 16.83 -2.69 4.76
CA LYS A 108 17.83 -2.88 5.82
C LYS A 108 18.17 -4.35 6.01
N ASN A 109 17.17 -5.22 5.89
CA ASN A 109 17.33 -6.66 5.93
C ASN A 109 17.67 -7.19 4.52
N LYS A 110 18.92 -7.52 4.29
CA LYS A 110 19.41 -7.97 2.96
C LYS A 110 18.60 -9.11 2.33
N PRO A 111 18.14 -10.16 3.04
CA PRO A 111 17.23 -11.17 2.51
C PRO A 111 15.94 -10.60 1.90
N ASN A 112 15.38 -9.55 2.50
CA ASN A 112 14.12 -8.94 2.04
C ASN A 112 14.24 -8.21 0.71
N ARG A 113 15.45 -7.83 0.28
CA ARG A 113 15.69 -7.19 -1.02
C ARG A 113 15.28 -8.02 -2.23
N LYS A 114 14.93 -9.30 -2.02
CA LYS A 114 14.37 -10.19 -3.06
C LYS A 114 12.84 -10.24 -3.03
N ASN A 115 12.22 -9.67 -2.00
CA ASN A 115 10.78 -9.66 -1.85
C ASN A 115 10.16 -8.62 -2.79
N ILE A 116 8.93 -8.89 -3.18
CA ILE A 116 8.16 -8.02 -4.07
C ILE A 116 6.89 -7.64 -3.33
N ASP A 117 6.69 -6.35 -3.12
CA ASP A 117 5.42 -5.80 -2.68
C ASP A 117 4.43 -5.85 -3.85
N VAL A 118 3.21 -6.26 -3.57
CA VAL A 118 2.16 -6.43 -4.57
C VAL A 118 0.95 -5.61 -4.18
N THR A 119 0.50 -4.74 -5.07
CA THR A 119 -0.81 -4.10 -4.96
C THR A 119 -1.60 -4.42 -6.22
N TRP A 120 -2.73 -5.11 -6.06
CA TRP A 120 -3.61 -5.45 -7.17
C TRP A 120 -5.02 -4.94 -6.91
N GLU A 121 -5.43 -4.00 -7.74
CA GLU A 121 -6.75 -3.38 -7.69
C GLU A 121 -7.57 -3.80 -8.91
N THR A 122 -8.83 -4.17 -8.70
CA THR A 122 -9.76 -4.47 -9.77
C THR A 122 -11.10 -3.83 -9.50
N ALA A 123 -11.61 -3.09 -10.47
CA ALA A 123 -12.95 -2.50 -10.47
C ALA A 123 -13.77 -3.10 -11.61
N ILE A 124 -14.92 -3.67 -11.27
CA ILE A 124 -15.94 -4.13 -12.22
C ILE A 124 -17.13 -3.18 -12.09
N THR A 125 -17.39 -2.40 -13.14
CA THR A 125 -18.50 -1.47 -13.17
C THR A 125 -19.60 -2.01 -14.10
N LEU A 126 -20.80 -2.16 -13.55
CA LEU A 126 -22.01 -2.63 -14.23
C LEU A 126 -22.95 -1.44 -14.45
N LYS A 127 -23.22 -1.08 -15.68
CA LYS A 127 -24.22 -0.07 -16.03
C LYS A 127 -25.60 -0.72 -16.12
N VAL A 128 -26.44 -0.50 -15.11
CA VAL A 128 -27.82 -1.03 -15.09
C VAL A 128 -28.68 -0.29 -16.09
N ASN A 129 -28.60 1.04 -16.12
CA ASN A 129 -29.25 1.91 -17.09
C ASN A 129 -28.49 3.25 -17.21
N LYS A 130 -29.10 4.26 -17.90
CA LYS A 130 -28.47 5.58 -18.09
C LYS A 130 -28.27 6.39 -16.79
N TYR A 131 -28.89 5.99 -15.69
CA TYR A 131 -28.85 6.68 -14.41
C TYR A 131 -28.12 5.89 -13.32
N ILE A 132 -28.17 4.57 -13.37
CA ILE A 132 -27.73 3.69 -12.28
C ILE A 132 -26.55 2.84 -12.75
N SER A 133 -25.50 2.82 -11.96
CA SER A 133 -24.37 1.90 -12.09
C SER A 133 -24.04 1.24 -10.75
N SER A 134 -23.47 0.05 -10.82
CA SER A 134 -22.94 -0.67 -9.66
C SER A 134 -21.46 -0.92 -9.89
N THR A 135 -20.65 -0.78 -8.87
CA THR A 135 -19.21 -1.04 -8.95
C THR A 135 -18.77 -1.96 -7.83
N LEU A 136 -18.09 -3.05 -8.18
CA LEU A 136 -17.36 -3.91 -7.27
C LEU A 136 -15.89 -3.57 -7.39
N LEU A 137 -15.30 -3.08 -6.28
CA LEU A 137 -13.88 -2.81 -6.16
C LEU A 137 -13.25 -3.88 -5.26
N THR A 138 -12.18 -4.50 -5.72
CA THR A 138 -11.36 -5.41 -4.93
C THR A 138 -9.92 -4.89 -4.88
N THR A 139 -9.31 -4.95 -3.72
CA THR A 139 -7.90 -4.61 -3.52
C THR A 139 -7.22 -5.76 -2.79
N LEU A 140 -6.10 -6.22 -3.34
CA LEU A 140 -5.25 -7.22 -2.77
C LEU A 140 -3.88 -6.57 -2.53
N LEU A 141 -3.42 -6.60 -1.29
CA LEU A 141 -2.17 -5.99 -0.87
C LEU A 141 -1.30 -7.03 -0.17
N TYR A 142 -0.06 -7.14 -0.59
CA TYR A 142 1.00 -7.86 0.08
C TYR A 142 2.23 -6.96 0.17
N ASP A 143 2.69 -6.69 1.38
CA ASP A 143 3.92 -5.95 1.67
C ASP A 143 4.69 -6.76 2.71
N ASN A 144 5.91 -7.16 2.35
CA ASN A 144 6.74 -8.01 3.21
C ASN A 144 7.27 -7.29 4.45
N ASP A 145 7.27 -5.97 4.43
CA ASP A 145 7.82 -5.14 5.49
C ASP A 145 6.76 -4.71 6.52
N ILE A 146 5.48 -5.02 6.24
CA ILE A 146 4.36 -4.71 7.14
C ILE A 146 3.90 -5.97 7.85
N PRO A 147 4.26 -6.17 9.13
CA PRO A 147 3.77 -7.29 9.91
C PRO A 147 2.27 -7.16 10.17
N PHE A 148 1.60 -8.30 10.28
CA PHE A 148 0.23 -8.35 10.74
C PHE A 148 0.20 -8.36 12.28
N ILE A 149 -0.58 -7.46 12.86
CA ILE A 149 -0.83 -7.39 14.30
C ILE A 149 -2.28 -7.79 14.52
N ASP A 150 -2.53 -8.81 15.36
CA ASP A 150 -3.88 -9.21 15.72
C ASP A 150 -4.54 -8.26 16.74
N ARG A 151 -5.79 -8.53 17.11
CA ARG A 151 -6.54 -7.70 18.07
C ARG A 151 -5.99 -7.78 19.49
N GLU A 152 -5.18 -8.78 19.78
CA GLU A 152 -4.55 -9.04 21.07
C GLU A 152 -3.16 -8.43 21.15
N GLY A 153 -2.67 -7.81 20.05
CA GLY A 153 -1.36 -7.18 19.97
C GLY A 153 -0.21 -8.12 19.59
N ASN A 154 -0.50 -9.39 19.24
CA ASN A 154 0.53 -10.32 18.80
C ASN A 154 0.99 -9.96 17.38
N VAL A 155 2.30 -9.94 17.18
CA VAL A 155 2.93 -9.60 15.90
C VAL A 155 3.20 -10.89 15.12
N PHE A 156 2.65 -10.97 13.93
CA PHE A 156 2.88 -12.07 12.97
C PHE A 156 3.66 -11.57 11.76
N GLY A 157 4.18 -12.48 10.97
CA GLY A 157 4.80 -12.14 9.69
C GLY A 157 3.83 -11.47 8.71
N PRO A 158 4.34 -10.99 7.57
CA PRO A 158 3.53 -10.32 6.56
C PRO A 158 2.41 -11.23 6.04
N ARG A 159 1.24 -10.66 5.81
CA ARG A 159 0.07 -11.39 5.32
C ARG A 159 -0.56 -10.69 4.13
N LEU A 160 -1.14 -11.50 3.26
CA LEU A 160 -1.99 -11.01 2.19
C LEU A 160 -3.24 -10.34 2.77
N GLN A 161 -3.45 -9.08 2.41
CA GLN A 161 -4.63 -8.31 2.80
C GLN A 161 -5.60 -8.24 1.62
N PHE A 162 -6.86 -8.58 1.85
CA PHE A 162 -7.92 -8.50 0.86
C PHE A 162 -9.01 -7.54 1.33
N LYS A 163 -9.32 -6.55 0.49
CA LYS A 163 -10.39 -5.59 0.72
C LYS A 163 -11.37 -5.65 -0.43
N GLN A 164 -12.66 -5.63 -0.11
CA GLN A 164 -13.75 -5.57 -1.08
C GLN A 164 -14.69 -4.42 -0.73
N LEU A 165 -15.08 -3.66 -1.73
CA LEU A 165 -16.05 -2.57 -1.62
C LEU A 165 -17.08 -2.69 -2.73
N PHE A 166 -18.36 -2.63 -2.36
CA PHE A 166 -19.48 -2.55 -3.28
C PHE A 166 -20.10 -1.15 -3.22
N GLY A 167 -20.29 -0.53 -4.39
CA GLY A 167 -20.85 0.81 -4.51
C GLY A 167 -22.00 0.84 -5.52
N LEU A 168 -23.01 1.67 -5.23
CA LEU A 168 -24.05 2.05 -6.17
C LEU A 168 -23.87 3.53 -6.53
N GLY A 169 -23.86 3.81 -7.84
CA GLY A 169 -23.74 5.16 -8.37
C GLY A 169 -25.03 5.59 -9.06
N PHE A 170 -25.42 6.84 -8.80
CA PHE A 170 -26.51 7.51 -9.51
C PHE A 170 -25.97 8.74 -10.22
N SER A 171 -26.27 8.89 -11.52
CA SER A 171 -25.80 9.99 -12.35
C SER A 171 -26.93 10.55 -13.20
N VAL A 172 -27.11 11.87 -13.17
CA VAL A 172 -28.03 12.63 -14.04
C VAL A 172 -27.23 13.66 -14.82
N LYS A 173 -27.37 13.62 -16.13
CA LYS A 173 -26.81 14.65 -17.01
C LYS A 173 -27.85 15.74 -17.19
N LEU A 174 -27.64 16.91 -16.60
CA LEU A 174 -28.42 18.11 -16.84
C LEU A 174 -27.96 18.70 -18.19
N GLN A 175 -28.91 18.93 -19.07
CA GLN A 175 -28.68 19.62 -20.37
C GLN A 175 -28.85 21.11 -20.18
#